data_9e7159ada6d846735dc78ee3e83f2a5f
#
_entry.id   9e7159ada6d846735dc78ee3e83f2a5f
#
_cell.length_a   1.000
_cell.length_b   1.000
_cell.length_c   1.000
_cell.angle_alpha   90.00
_cell.angle_beta   90.00
_cell.angle_gamma   90.00
#
_symmetry.space_group_name_H-M   'P 1'
#
loop_
_entity.id
_entity.type
_entity.pdbx_description
1 polymer ?
#
loop_
_entity_poly.entity_id
_entity_poly.type
_entity_poly.pdbx_seq_one_letter_code
_entity_poly.pdbx_strand_id
1 'polypeptide(L)'
;MKVGLNEWTLGGWRLELSKGHEGAIQVAAELGYDGVEVVYDDANFSPDGLSREDRKKLLEMASSHNLSIPSVATAVFWRFSLASPNETERSTALTLLRKGLELAADLDADNLLVVPAVARNEVGYKETYNRALSSIKEAARWAEDVGVKIGLENVWNRFLYDPSIYEKFIEDVESDAVGLYFDVGNVLEIAPFEHWVEVLGDRIVMIHAKDYDLNNRGPLGFRLVGQGSVDWSGFISLLKTVGYDGFLNVETPPEFMKPLYAISYPRDGIEAARLSLEGLRKFIK
;
A
#
# COMPACT_ATOMS: atom_id res chain seq x y z
N MET A 1 16.46 0.83 7.23
CA MET A 1 15.21 1.00 6.44
C MET A 1 15.58 1.47 5.04
N LYS A 2 14.83 1.01 4.03
CA LYS A 2 14.97 1.35 2.61
C LYS A 2 13.79 2.20 2.14
N VAL A 3 13.93 2.91 1.01
CA VAL A 3 12.85 3.74 0.46
C VAL A 3 12.44 3.21 -0.90
N GLY A 4 11.17 2.83 -1.02
CA GLY A 4 10.53 2.42 -2.28
C GLY A 4 9.71 3.55 -2.90
N LEU A 5 9.52 3.48 -4.21
CA LEU A 5 8.62 4.34 -4.96
C LEU A 5 7.36 3.55 -5.33
N ASN A 6 6.20 3.98 -4.84
CA ASN A 6 4.93 3.45 -5.32
C ASN A 6 4.56 4.08 -6.67
N GLU A 7 4.15 3.28 -7.64
CA GLU A 7 3.84 3.73 -9.01
C GLU A 7 2.71 4.77 -9.09
N TRP A 8 1.76 4.77 -8.15
CA TRP A 8 0.72 5.80 -8.10
C TRP A 8 1.28 7.21 -7.91
N THR A 9 2.45 7.35 -7.30
CA THR A 9 3.13 8.65 -7.17
C THR A 9 3.43 9.28 -8.52
N LEU A 10 3.69 8.49 -9.56
CA LEU A 10 4.08 8.99 -10.89
C LEU A 10 2.88 9.39 -11.76
N GLY A 11 1.80 8.66 -11.69
CA GLY A 11 0.64 8.88 -12.57
C GLY A 11 -0.71 8.83 -11.87
N GLY A 12 -0.72 8.68 -10.55
CA GLY A 12 -1.94 8.51 -9.77
C GLY A 12 -2.65 7.21 -10.15
N TRP A 13 -3.98 7.22 -9.97
CA TRP A 13 -4.83 6.08 -10.31
C TRP A 13 -4.88 5.76 -11.82
N ARG A 14 -4.29 6.60 -12.64
CA ARG A 14 -4.12 6.41 -14.08
C ARG A 14 -2.73 5.90 -14.35
N LEU A 15 -2.51 4.62 -14.18
CA LEU A 15 -1.21 3.97 -14.39
C LEU A 15 -0.65 4.19 -15.80
N GLU A 16 -1.51 4.38 -16.80
CA GLU A 16 -1.09 4.76 -18.15
C GLU A 16 -0.32 6.08 -18.21
N LEU A 17 -0.44 6.95 -17.20
CA LEU A 17 0.34 8.18 -17.06
C LEU A 17 1.67 7.98 -16.35
N SER A 18 1.85 6.84 -15.68
CA SER A 18 3.06 6.50 -14.93
C SER A 18 4.22 6.00 -15.79
N LYS A 19 4.08 5.99 -17.10
CA LYS A 19 5.01 5.39 -18.07
C LYS A 19 5.09 3.85 -18.00
N GLY A 20 4.15 3.21 -17.31
CA GLY A 20 4.14 1.77 -17.06
C GLY A 20 5.23 1.32 -16.08
N HIS A 21 5.27 0.03 -15.79
CA HIS A 21 6.18 -0.56 -14.81
C HIS A 21 7.66 -0.31 -15.16
N GLU A 22 8.04 -0.47 -16.44
CA GLU A 22 9.42 -0.22 -16.90
C GLU A 22 9.82 1.25 -16.67
N GLY A 23 8.94 2.19 -17.00
CA GLY A 23 9.20 3.61 -16.79
C GLY A 23 9.28 3.99 -15.31
N ALA A 24 8.52 3.33 -14.44
CA ALA A 24 8.59 3.54 -13.00
C ALA A 24 9.94 3.04 -12.44
N ILE A 25 10.42 1.88 -12.90
CA ILE A 25 11.74 1.34 -12.55
C ILE A 25 12.86 2.33 -12.97
N GLN A 26 12.79 2.87 -14.19
CA GLN A 26 13.76 3.87 -14.68
C GLN A 26 13.78 5.12 -13.81
N VAL A 27 12.60 5.69 -13.53
CA VAL A 27 12.48 6.89 -12.68
C VAL A 27 13.01 6.62 -11.27
N ALA A 28 12.67 5.48 -10.67
CA ALA A 28 13.17 5.13 -9.34
C ALA A 28 14.70 5.03 -9.31
N ALA A 29 15.30 4.42 -10.33
CA ALA A 29 16.76 4.33 -10.49
C ALA A 29 17.41 5.72 -10.63
N GLU A 30 16.87 6.56 -11.51
CA GLU A 30 17.38 7.91 -11.75
C GLU A 30 17.30 8.81 -10.51
N LEU A 31 16.23 8.69 -9.72
CA LEU A 31 16.05 9.43 -8.48
C LEU A 31 16.85 8.84 -7.32
N GLY A 32 17.28 7.58 -7.42
CA GLY A 32 18.05 6.89 -6.39
C GLY A 32 17.19 6.28 -5.27
N TYR A 33 16.00 5.81 -5.57
CA TYR A 33 15.23 4.95 -4.67
C TYR A 33 15.92 3.59 -4.46
N ASP A 34 15.50 2.85 -3.44
CA ASP A 34 16.02 1.51 -3.15
C ASP A 34 15.12 0.40 -3.74
N GLY A 35 13.92 0.76 -4.20
CA GLY A 35 12.96 -0.18 -4.78
C GLY A 35 11.77 0.50 -5.43
N VAL A 36 10.93 -0.32 -6.08
CA VAL A 36 9.66 0.09 -6.71
C VAL A 36 8.54 -0.82 -6.22
N GLU A 37 7.45 -0.23 -5.77
CA GLU A 37 6.22 -0.94 -5.53
C GLU A 37 5.39 -0.94 -6.82
N VAL A 38 5.22 -2.14 -7.38
CA VAL A 38 4.48 -2.36 -8.62
C VAL A 38 2.98 -2.32 -8.34
N VAL A 39 2.22 -1.67 -9.20
CA VAL A 39 0.75 -1.56 -9.05
C VAL A 39 0.04 -2.34 -10.16
N TYR A 40 -0.98 -3.11 -9.79
CA TYR A 40 -1.88 -3.71 -10.77
C TYR A 40 -3.32 -3.22 -10.63
N ASP A 41 -4.07 -3.34 -11.72
CA ASP A 41 -5.52 -3.12 -11.77
C ASP A 41 -6.23 -4.33 -12.39
N ASP A 42 -7.50 -4.18 -12.73
CA ASP A 42 -8.31 -5.21 -13.39
C ASP A 42 -8.57 -4.90 -14.88
N ALA A 43 -7.80 -3.99 -15.46
CA ALA A 43 -7.91 -3.54 -16.84
C ALA A 43 -6.55 -3.60 -17.57
N ASN A 44 -5.92 -2.44 -17.76
CA ASN A 44 -4.71 -2.32 -18.59
C ASN A 44 -3.46 -2.90 -17.93
N PHE A 45 -3.43 -2.88 -16.59
CA PHE A 45 -2.33 -3.40 -15.76
C PHE A 45 -2.75 -4.64 -14.96
N SER A 46 -3.68 -5.41 -15.53
CA SER A 46 -4.13 -6.66 -14.92
C SER A 46 -2.99 -7.68 -14.86
N PRO A 47 -2.91 -8.48 -13.78
CA PRO A 47 -1.93 -9.57 -13.70
C PRO A 47 -1.97 -10.53 -14.89
N ASP A 48 -3.12 -10.69 -15.52
CA ASP A 48 -3.28 -11.51 -16.74
C ASP A 48 -2.65 -10.85 -17.99
N GLY A 49 -2.49 -9.54 -18.00
CA GLY A 49 -1.84 -8.79 -19.08
C GLY A 49 -0.32 -8.91 -19.08
N LEU A 50 0.26 -9.37 -17.96
CA LEU A 50 1.69 -9.59 -17.80
C LEU A 50 1.98 -11.10 -17.87
N SER A 51 2.58 -11.56 -18.98
CA SER A 51 3.05 -12.92 -19.06
C SER A 51 4.17 -13.20 -18.03
N ARG A 52 4.44 -14.46 -17.71
CA ARG A 52 5.58 -14.80 -16.83
C ARG A 52 6.91 -14.28 -17.35
N GLU A 53 7.08 -14.25 -18.66
CA GLU A 53 8.27 -13.68 -19.31
C GLU A 53 8.38 -12.17 -19.09
N ASP A 54 7.25 -11.44 -19.13
CA ASP A 54 7.24 -9.98 -18.87
C ASP A 54 7.54 -9.70 -17.39
N ARG A 55 6.97 -10.49 -16.47
CA ARG A 55 7.27 -10.38 -15.02
C ARG A 55 8.76 -10.61 -14.75
N LYS A 56 9.34 -11.63 -15.37
CA LYS A 56 10.77 -11.92 -15.28
C LYS A 56 11.62 -10.77 -15.83
N LYS A 57 11.26 -10.16 -16.96
CA LYS A 57 11.97 -8.99 -17.52
C LYS A 57 11.90 -7.80 -16.60
N LEU A 58 10.74 -7.54 -15.97
CA LEU A 58 10.61 -6.46 -14.98
C LEU A 58 11.53 -6.68 -13.78
N LEU A 59 11.58 -7.91 -13.25
CA LEU A 59 12.46 -8.26 -12.14
C LEU A 59 13.95 -8.12 -12.53
N GLU A 60 14.34 -8.61 -13.70
CA GLU A 60 15.70 -8.46 -14.23
C GLU A 60 16.07 -6.98 -14.44
N MET A 61 15.14 -6.18 -14.95
CA MET A 61 15.33 -4.75 -15.12
C MET A 61 15.54 -4.04 -13.78
N ALA A 62 14.67 -4.28 -12.78
CA ALA A 62 14.83 -3.72 -11.44
C ALA A 62 16.20 -4.12 -10.85
N SER A 63 16.54 -5.39 -10.91
CA SER A 63 17.81 -5.92 -10.40
C SER A 63 19.04 -5.29 -11.10
N SER A 64 18.96 -5.06 -12.41
CA SER A 64 20.04 -4.41 -13.17
C SER A 64 20.33 -2.96 -12.74
N HIS A 65 19.34 -2.32 -12.14
CA HIS A 65 19.44 -0.98 -11.53
C HIS A 65 19.68 -1.03 -10.01
N ASN A 66 19.92 -2.20 -9.42
CA ASN A 66 20.05 -2.43 -7.97
C ASN A 66 18.78 -2.03 -7.19
N LEU A 67 17.61 -2.14 -7.81
CA LEU A 67 16.32 -1.92 -7.18
C LEU A 67 15.69 -3.26 -6.77
N SER A 68 15.00 -3.27 -5.63
CA SER A 68 14.10 -4.35 -5.24
C SER A 68 12.66 -4.04 -5.68
N ILE A 69 11.82 -5.06 -5.76
CA ILE A 69 10.35 -4.90 -5.81
C ILE A 69 9.79 -5.42 -4.48
N PRO A 70 9.71 -4.56 -3.43
CA PRO A 70 9.40 -5.03 -2.08
C PRO A 70 7.94 -5.44 -1.91
N SER A 71 7.06 -4.91 -2.75
CA SER A 71 5.62 -5.13 -2.65
C SER A 71 4.91 -4.91 -3.97
N VAL A 72 3.72 -5.48 -4.05
CA VAL A 72 2.73 -5.20 -5.09
C VAL A 72 1.52 -4.55 -4.45
N ALA A 73 0.98 -3.49 -5.06
CA ALA A 73 -0.18 -2.77 -4.56
C ALA A 73 -1.35 -2.79 -5.55
N THR A 74 -2.56 -2.58 -5.06
CA THR A 74 -3.75 -2.50 -5.91
C THR A 74 -4.91 -1.75 -5.25
N ALA A 75 -5.69 -1.06 -6.07
CA ALA A 75 -6.95 -0.43 -5.67
C ALA A 75 -8.20 -1.26 -6.04
N VAL A 76 -8.06 -2.46 -6.61
CA VAL A 76 -9.19 -3.25 -7.11
C VAL A 76 -10.22 -3.58 -6.02
N PHE A 77 -9.79 -3.68 -4.76
CA PHE A 77 -10.66 -4.02 -3.63
C PHE A 77 -11.62 -2.89 -3.21
N TRP A 78 -11.40 -1.66 -3.69
CA TRP A 78 -12.39 -0.59 -3.58
C TRP A 78 -13.62 -0.83 -4.46
N ARG A 79 -13.43 -1.50 -5.60
CA ARG A 79 -14.49 -1.84 -6.55
C ARG A 79 -15.07 -3.23 -6.28
N PHE A 80 -14.22 -4.20 -5.98
CA PHE A 80 -14.59 -5.58 -5.66
C PHE A 80 -14.24 -5.86 -4.20
N SER A 81 -15.22 -5.68 -3.31
CA SER A 81 -14.96 -5.84 -1.87
C SER A 81 -14.93 -7.30 -1.46
N LEU A 82 -13.89 -7.68 -0.70
CA LEU A 82 -13.74 -8.99 -0.07
C LEU A 82 -14.85 -9.29 0.97
N ALA A 83 -15.56 -8.25 1.43
CA ALA A 83 -16.71 -8.36 2.34
C ALA A 83 -18.06 -8.14 1.65
N SER A 84 -18.13 -8.11 0.32
CA SER A 84 -19.37 -7.88 -0.40
C SER A 84 -20.43 -8.94 -0.05
N PRO A 85 -21.70 -8.53 0.17
CA PRO A 85 -22.83 -9.48 0.28
C PRO A 85 -23.10 -10.18 -1.06
N ASN A 86 -22.71 -9.58 -2.17
CA ASN A 86 -22.80 -10.20 -3.49
C ASN A 86 -21.68 -11.22 -3.68
N GLU A 87 -22.05 -12.48 -3.80
CA GLU A 87 -21.12 -13.60 -3.94
C GLU A 87 -20.24 -13.50 -5.20
N THR A 88 -20.80 -13.06 -6.32
CA THR A 88 -20.04 -12.86 -7.56
C THR A 88 -18.97 -11.79 -7.41
N GLU A 89 -19.31 -10.66 -6.79
CA GLU A 89 -18.34 -9.59 -6.50
C GLU A 89 -17.21 -10.11 -5.59
N ARG A 90 -17.58 -10.83 -4.52
CA ARG A 90 -16.61 -11.39 -3.57
C ARG A 90 -15.70 -12.45 -4.22
N SER A 91 -16.26 -13.32 -5.05
CA SER A 91 -15.50 -14.32 -5.83
C SER A 91 -14.53 -13.65 -6.81
N THR A 92 -14.96 -12.56 -7.46
CA THR A 92 -14.09 -11.75 -8.31
C THR A 92 -12.94 -11.16 -7.51
N ALA A 93 -13.23 -10.58 -6.32
CA ALA A 93 -12.21 -10.04 -5.44
C ALA A 93 -11.17 -11.11 -5.03
N LEU A 94 -11.61 -12.29 -4.64
CA LEU A 94 -10.74 -13.42 -4.29
C LEU A 94 -9.88 -13.87 -5.48
N THR A 95 -10.46 -13.93 -6.68
CA THR A 95 -9.71 -14.25 -7.90
C THR A 95 -8.60 -13.23 -8.18
N LEU A 96 -8.91 -11.93 -8.05
CA LEU A 96 -7.95 -10.84 -8.24
C LEU A 96 -6.86 -10.86 -7.15
N LEU A 97 -7.22 -11.18 -5.91
CA LEU A 97 -6.27 -11.33 -4.82
C LEU A 97 -5.28 -12.46 -5.09
N ARG A 98 -5.77 -13.64 -5.48
CA ARG A 98 -4.91 -14.77 -5.81
C ARG A 98 -3.95 -14.44 -6.95
N LYS A 99 -4.43 -13.80 -8.02
CA LYS A 99 -3.58 -13.35 -9.13
C LYS A 99 -2.55 -12.31 -8.70
N GLY A 100 -2.91 -11.42 -7.76
CA GLY A 100 -1.99 -10.47 -7.16
C GLY A 100 -0.87 -11.16 -6.36
N LEU A 101 -1.19 -12.20 -5.60
CA LEU A 101 -0.19 -13.01 -4.89
C LEU A 101 0.74 -13.75 -5.86
N GLU A 102 0.20 -14.33 -6.94
CA GLU A 102 1.00 -14.96 -7.98
C GLU A 102 1.92 -13.96 -8.70
N LEU A 103 1.41 -12.73 -8.96
CA LEU A 103 2.22 -11.65 -9.53
C LEU A 103 3.34 -11.23 -8.56
N ALA A 104 3.03 -11.05 -7.29
CA ALA A 104 4.01 -10.68 -6.27
C ALA A 104 5.12 -11.73 -6.15
N ALA A 105 4.76 -13.02 -6.12
CA ALA A 105 5.72 -14.12 -6.10
C ALA A 105 6.62 -14.14 -7.36
N ASP A 106 6.04 -13.96 -8.56
CA ASP A 106 6.81 -13.93 -9.82
C ASP A 106 7.74 -12.69 -9.89
N LEU A 107 7.46 -11.63 -9.14
CA LEU A 107 8.28 -10.40 -9.01
C LEU A 107 9.25 -10.44 -7.82
N ASP A 108 9.35 -11.56 -7.10
CA ASP A 108 10.17 -11.69 -5.87
C ASP A 108 9.80 -10.64 -4.81
N ALA A 109 8.53 -10.27 -4.75
CA ALA A 109 8.00 -9.30 -3.79
C ALA A 109 7.54 -9.99 -2.51
N ASP A 110 7.88 -9.40 -1.36
CA ASP A 110 7.54 -9.95 -0.04
C ASP A 110 6.07 -9.77 0.32
N ASN A 111 5.39 -8.74 -0.26
CA ASN A 111 4.08 -8.31 0.21
C ASN A 111 3.12 -7.96 -0.94
N LEU A 112 1.83 -8.25 -0.71
CA LEU A 112 0.71 -7.75 -1.49
C LEU A 112 -0.17 -6.84 -0.61
N LEU A 113 -0.38 -5.57 -1.03
CA LEU A 113 -1.33 -4.66 -0.37
C LEU A 113 -2.76 -5.07 -0.67
N VAL A 114 -3.57 -5.18 0.39
CA VAL A 114 -4.98 -5.54 0.31
C VAL A 114 -5.82 -4.62 1.19
N VAL A 115 -6.86 -4.00 0.61
CA VAL A 115 -7.91 -3.34 1.39
C VAL A 115 -8.89 -4.41 1.88
N PRO A 116 -9.00 -4.68 3.20
CA PRO A 116 -9.69 -5.87 3.71
C PRO A 116 -11.21 -5.84 3.47
N ALA A 117 -11.80 -4.66 3.45
CA ALA A 117 -13.23 -4.44 3.14
C ALA A 117 -13.49 -2.96 2.88
N VAL A 118 -14.63 -2.67 2.27
CA VAL A 118 -15.22 -1.33 2.23
C VAL A 118 -16.59 -1.42 2.88
N ALA A 119 -16.80 -0.70 3.99
CA ALA A 119 -18.07 -0.72 4.69
C ALA A 119 -19.18 -0.06 3.86
N ARG A 120 -20.33 -0.72 3.78
CA ARG A 120 -21.53 -0.25 3.08
C ARG A 120 -22.66 0.00 4.07
N ASN A 121 -23.45 1.04 3.85
CA ASN A 121 -24.52 1.41 4.78
C ASN A 121 -25.60 0.33 4.94
N GLU A 122 -25.83 -0.48 3.91
CA GLU A 122 -26.81 -1.56 3.87
C GLU A 122 -26.34 -2.87 4.51
N VAL A 123 -25.08 -2.95 4.94
CA VAL A 123 -24.49 -4.15 5.53
C VAL A 123 -24.03 -3.86 6.96
N GLY A 124 -24.45 -4.67 7.92
CA GLY A 124 -24.03 -4.52 9.31
C GLY A 124 -22.51 -4.74 9.49
N TYR A 125 -21.92 -4.00 10.43
CA TYR A 125 -20.46 -4.08 10.69
C TYR A 125 -19.99 -5.51 10.99
N LYS A 126 -20.72 -6.22 11.87
CA LYS A 126 -20.39 -7.61 12.22
C LYS A 126 -20.44 -8.56 11.03
N GLU A 127 -21.35 -8.33 10.12
CA GLU A 127 -21.49 -9.12 8.89
C GLU A 127 -20.34 -8.81 7.92
N THR A 128 -19.99 -7.53 7.77
CA THR A 128 -18.80 -7.09 7.01
C THR A 128 -17.53 -7.74 7.57
N TYR A 129 -17.36 -7.73 8.91
CA TYR A 129 -16.23 -8.34 9.60
C TYR A 129 -16.12 -9.83 9.30
N ASN A 130 -17.20 -10.57 9.48
CA ASN A 130 -17.19 -12.02 9.28
C ASN A 130 -16.90 -12.42 7.83
N ARG A 131 -17.45 -11.67 6.84
CA ARG A 131 -17.17 -11.94 5.43
C ARG A 131 -15.72 -11.59 5.06
N ALA A 132 -15.22 -10.43 5.50
CA ALA A 132 -13.83 -10.06 5.31
C ALA A 132 -12.89 -11.12 5.91
N LEU A 133 -13.14 -11.52 7.14
CA LEU A 133 -12.35 -12.54 7.84
C LEU A 133 -12.36 -13.87 7.07
N SER A 134 -13.51 -14.34 6.61
CA SER A 134 -13.60 -15.57 5.81
C SER A 134 -12.79 -15.48 4.52
N SER A 135 -12.88 -14.35 3.81
CA SER A 135 -12.15 -14.13 2.56
C SER A 135 -10.63 -14.04 2.80
N ILE A 136 -10.19 -13.35 3.85
CA ILE A 136 -8.77 -13.24 4.18
C ILE A 136 -8.20 -14.57 4.68
N LYS A 137 -8.94 -15.36 5.46
CA LYS A 137 -8.53 -16.73 5.85
C LYS A 137 -8.32 -17.65 4.64
N GLU A 138 -9.17 -17.54 3.63
CA GLU A 138 -9.00 -18.29 2.38
C GLU A 138 -7.75 -17.83 1.64
N ALA A 139 -7.56 -16.51 1.51
CA ALA A 139 -6.42 -15.93 0.82
C ALA A 139 -5.09 -16.17 1.55
N ALA A 140 -5.09 -16.22 2.87
CA ALA A 140 -3.90 -16.48 3.68
C ALA A 140 -3.23 -17.83 3.33
N ARG A 141 -4.02 -18.85 3.02
CA ARG A 141 -3.49 -20.15 2.56
C ARG A 141 -2.74 -20.04 1.24
N TRP A 142 -3.28 -19.25 0.29
CA TRP A 142 -2.58 -19.00 -0.99
C TRP A 142 -1.30 -18.18 -0.78
N ALA A 143 -1.34 -17.23 0.15
CA ALA A 143 -0.19 -16.43 0.53
C ALA A 143 0.93 -17.30 1.13
N GLU A 144 0.58 -18.24 2.02
CA GLU A 144 1.51 -19.25 2.57
C GLU A 144 2.10 -20.14 1.48
N ASP A 145 1.27 -20.60 0.53
CA ASP A 145 1.71 -21.48 -0.58
C ASP A 145 2.76 -20.81 -1.48
N VAL A 146 2.66 -19.50 -1.70
CA VAL A 146 3.58 -18.75 -2.59
C VAL A 146 4.66 -17.96 -1.84
N GLY A 147 4.62 -17.93 -0.49
CA GLY A 147 5.60 -17.23 0.35
C GLY A 147 5.48 -15.70 0.33
N VAL A 148 4.32 -15.14 -0.03
CA VAL A 148 4.05 -13.70 -0.06
C VAL A 148 3.11 -13.32 1.08
N LYS A 149 3.38 -12.23 1.81
CA LYS A 149 2.47 -11.75 2.86
C LYS A 149 1.35 -10.89 2.30
N ILE A 150 0.17 -11.04 2.87
CA ILE A 150 -0.95 -10.11 2.68
C ILE A 150 -0.78 -8.97 3.69
N GLY A 151 -0.47 -7.78 3.20
CA GLY A 151 -0.48 -6.57 3.99
C GLY A 151 -1.86 -5.90 3.95
N LEU A 152 -2.60 -5.96 5.04
CA LEU A 152 -3.87 -5.25 5.13
C LEU A 152 -3.61 -3.77 5.37
N GLU A 153 -4.18 -2.90 4.52
CA GLU A 153 -3.95 -1.46 4.63
C GLU A 153 -4.96 -0.78 5.55
N ASN A 154 -4.47 0.07 6.46
CA ASN A 154 -5.29 1.03 7.17
C ASN A 154 -5.63 2.20 6.25
N VAL A 155 -6.87 2.26 5.82
CA VAL A 155 -7.34 3.21 4.81
C VAL A 155 -8.75 3.72 5.16
N TRP A 156 -9.24 4.79 4.52
CA TRP A 156 -10.54 5.42 4.86
C TRP A 156 -11.75 4.66 4.31
N ASN A 157 -11.78 3.36 4.52
CA ASN A 157 -12.80 2.42 4.07
C ASN A 157 -13.99 2.24 5.06
N ARG A 158 -13.97 2.99 6.18
CA ARG A 158 -14.95 2.88 7.30
C ARG A 158 -14.97 1.51 7.98
N PHE A 159 -13.84 0.81 7.93
CA PHE A 159 -13.69 -0.52 8.50
C PHE A 159 -12.32 -0.65 9.19
N LEU A 160 -12.29 -1.26 10.38
CA LEU A 160 -11.07 -1.46 11.18
C LEU A 160 -10.34 -0.15 11.52
N TYR A 161 -11.04 0.85 12.04
CA TYR A 161 -10.46 2.16 12.38
C TYR A 161 -9.84 2.23 13.78
N ASP A 162 -9.99 1.19 14.57
CA ASP A 162 -9.41 1.07 15.90
C ASP A 162 -8.28 0.05 15.88
N PRO A 163 -7.07 0.37 16.43
CA PRO A 163 -5.93 -0.53 16.36
C PRO A 163 -6.16 -1.85 17.09
N SER A 164 -6.92 -1.87 18.21
CA SER A 164 -7.20 -3.12 18.94
C SER A 164 -8.17 -4.03 18.17
N ILE A 165 -9.14 -3.44 17.45
CA ILE A 165 -10.02 -4.22 16.57
C ILE A 165 -9.25 -4.72 15.33
N TYR A 166 -8.28 -3.93 14.87
CA TYR A 166 -7.41 -4.31 13.76
C TYR A 166 -6.50 -5.48 14.15
N GLU A 167 -5.85 -5.39 15.31
CA GLU A 167 -5.05 -6.47 15.90
C GLU A 167 -5.88 -7.76 16.00
N LYS A 168 -7.05 -7.66 16.65
CA LYS A 168 -7.97 -8.78 16.76
C LYS A 168 -8.35 -9.39 15.41
N PHE A 169 -8.55 -8.58 14.38
CA PHE A 169 -8.87 -9.08 13.04
C PHE A 169 -7.69 -9.90 12.48
N ILE A 170 -6.45 -9.41 12.62
CA ILE A 170 -5.25 -10.14 12.19
C ILE A 170 -5.11 -11.45 12.98
N GLU A 171 -5.31 -11.42 14.29
CA GLU A 171 -5.29 -12.62 15.13
C GLU A 171 -6.36 -13.64 14.74
N ASP A 172 -7.59 -13.16 14.48
CA ASP A 172 -8.71 -14.02 14.06
C ASP A 172 -8.45 -14.68 12.68
N VAL A 173 -7.53 -14.15 11.85
CA VAL A 173 -7.10 -14.83 10.61
C VAL A 173 -6.32 -16.11 10.91
N GLU A 174 -5.59 -16.18 12.00
CA GLU A 174 -4.80 -17.36 12.44
C GLU A 174 -3.71 -17.77 11.43
N SER A 175 -3.02 -16.77 10.82
CA SER A 175 -1.94 -16.99 9.86
C SER A 175 -0.87 -15.90 9.97
N ASP A 176 0.39 -16.31 9.99
CA ASP A 176 1.55 -15.41 9.98
C ASP A 176 1.79 -14.78 8.58
N ALA A 177 1.06 -15.23 7.56
CA ALA A 177 1.10 -14.64 6.22
C ALA A 177 0.27 -13.35 6.10
N VAL A 178 -0.37 -12.88 7.19
CA VAL A 178 -1.18 -11.66 7.18
C VAL A 178 -0.66 -10.68 8.23
N GLY A 179 -0.49 -9.42 7.82
CA GLY A 179 -0.02 -8.35 8.70
C GLY A 179 -0.57 -6.98 8.30
N LEU A 180 -0.07 -5.95 8.97
CA LEU A 180 -0.46 -4.57 8.72
C LEU A 180 0.40 -3.96 7.61
N TYR A 181 -0.22 -3.49 6.54
CA TYR A 181 0.38 -2.54 5.59
C TYR A 181 0.09 -1.13 6.13
N PHE A 182 1.07 -0.55 6.80
CA PHE A 182 0.85 0.65 7.59
C PHE A 182 1.01 1.94 6.76
N ASP A 183 -0.09 2.66 6.54
CA ASP A 183 -0.06 4.01 5.95
C ASP A 183 -0.15 5.06 7.05
N VAL A 184 0.95 5.75 7.31
CA VAL A 184 1.04 6.75 8.38
C VAL A 184 0.22 8.01 8.09
N GLY A 185 0.07 8.39 6.82
CA GLY A 185 -0.76 9.53 6.43
C GLY A 185 -2.24 9.26 6.60
N ASN A 186 -2.69 8.06 6.25
CA ASN A 186 -4.08 7.65 6.42
C ASN A 186 -4.48 7.60 7.90
N VAL A 187 -3.60 7.08 8.76
CA VAL A 187 -3.91 6.94 10.18
C VAL A 187 -3.99 8.29 10.87
N LEU A 188 -3.21 9.28 10.44
CA LEU A 188 -3.14 10.59 11.12
C LEU A 188 -4.48 11.35 11.09
N GLU A 189 -5.34 11.09 10.09
CA GLU A 189 -6.73 11.61 10.08
C GLU A 189 -7.59 10.98 11.18
N ILE A 190 -7.29 9.76 11.59
CA ILE A 190 -8.14 8.94 12.47
C ILE A 190 -7.64 9.00 13.92
N ALA A 191 -6.32 8.83 14.11
CA ALA A 191 -5.69 8.69 15.43
C ALA A 191 -4.20 9.04 15.37
N PRO A 192 -3.54 9.29 16.53
CA PRO A 192 -2.08 9.33 16.60
C PRO A 192 -1.47 8.01 16.11
N PHE A 193 -0.43 8.09 15.26
CA PHE A 193 0.22 6.89 14.73
C PHE A 193 0.91 6.06 15.84
N GLU A 194 1.28 6.70 16.94
CA GLU A 194 1.91 6.07 18.11
C GLU A 194 1.03 4.98 18.69
N HIS A 195 -0.29 5.21 18.76
CA HIS A 195 -1.24 4.21 19.27
C HIS A 195 -1.31 2.96 18.38
N TRP A 196 -1.17 3.14 17.07
CA TRP A 196 -1.15 2.02 16.13
C TRP A 196 0.16 1.24 16.19
N VAL A 197 1.29 1.92 16.32
CA VAL A 197 2.59 1.23 16.45
C VAL A 197 2.72 0.56 17.82
N GLU A 198 2.15 1.13 18.89
CA GLU A 198 2.10 0.48 20.22
C GLU A 198 1.39 -0.88 20.15
N VAL A 199 0.26 -0.96 19.45
CA VAL A 199 -0.59 -2.16 19.40
C VAL A 199 -0.14 -3.14 18.31
N LEU A 200 0.25 -2.64 17.14
CA LEU A 200 0.45 -3.43 15.92
C LEU A 200 1.89 -3.40 15.37
N GLY A 201 2.82 -2.81 16.10
CA GLY A 201 4.18 -2.60 15.59
C GLY A 201 4.90 -3.87 15.14
N ASP A 202 4.70 -4.99 15.85
CA ASP A 202 5.24 -6.31 15.50
C ASP A 202 4.51 -6.99 14.34
N ARG A 203 3.36 -6.46 13.93
CA ARG A 203 2.55 -6.93 12.81
C ARG A 203 2.76 -6.12 11.53
N ILE A 204 3.57 -5.05 11.56
CA ILE A 204 3.86 -4.25 10.37
C ILE A 204 4.68 -5.07 9.38
N VAL A 205 4.14 -5.28 8.19
CA VAL A 205 4.83 -6.00 7.11
C VAL A 205 5.35 -5.05 6.03
N MET A 206 4.73 -3.88 5.85
CA MET A 206 5.13 -2.86 4.89
C MET A 206 4.58 -1.49 5.32
N ILE A 207 5.19 -0.42 4.81
CA ILE A 207 4.79 0.96 5.13
C ILE A 207 4.56 1.76 3.86
N HIS A 208 3.43 2.48 3.79
CA HIS A 208 3.26 3.63 2.91
C HIS A 208 3.71 4.91 3.63
N ALA A 209 4.69 5.59 3.03
CA ALA A 209 5.17 6.89 3.47
C ALA A 209 4.39 8.00 2.73
N LYS A 210 3.35 8.50 3.39
CA LYS A 210 2.48 9.57 2.95
C LYS A 210 2.37 10.59 4.06
N ASP A 211 2.43 11.89 3.75
CA ASP A 211 2.24 12.92 4.76
C ASP A 211 0.83 13.49 4.74
N TYR A 212 0.42 14.07 5.85
CA TYR A 212 -0.93 14.57 6.04
C TYR A 212 -0.93 15.84 6.90
N ASP A 213 -1.67 16.87 6.48
CA ASP A 213 -1.81 18.14 7.19
C ASP A 213 -3.12 18.17 7.98
N LEU A 214 -3.03 18.09 9.30
CA LEU A 214 -4.16 18.10 10.22
C LEU A 214 -5.00 19.41 10.18
N ASN A 215 -4.47 20.49 9.60
CA ASN A 215 -5.22 21.72 9.42
C ASN A 215 -6.15 21.69 8.20
N ASN A 216 -5.99 20.69 7.31
CA ASN A 216 -6.76 20.52 6.09
C ASN A 216 -7.30 19.09 5.99
N ARG A 217 -8.24 18.74 6.87
CA ARG A 217 -8.75 17.37 7.00
C ARG A 217 -9.44 16.84 5.74
N GLY A 218 -9.50 15.51 5.62
CA GLY A 218 -10.03 14.79 4.48
C GLY A 218 -9.01 14.73 3.32
N PRO A 219 -9.44 14.42 2.10
CA PRO A 219 -8.55 14.24 0.94
C PRO A 219 -7.66 15.45 0.64
N LEU A 220 -8.07 16.66 1.05
CA LEU A 220 -7.29 17.89 0.90
C LEU A 220 -6.09 17.98 1.85
N GLY A 221 -6.00 17.08 2.83
CA GLY A 221 -4.92 17.03 3.81
C GLY A 221 -3.64 16.37 3.34
N PHE A 222 -3.68 15.55 2.31
CA PHE A 222 -2.47 14.85 1.86
C PHE A 222 -1.36 15.80 1.41
N ARG A 223 -0.12 15.46 1.76
CA ARG A 223 1.09 16.25 1.48
C ARG A 223 2.22 15.35 1.01
N LEU A 224 3.22 15.95 0.39
CA LEU A 224 4.51 15.30 0.16
C LEU A 224 5.19 15.03 1.49
N VAL A 225 5.97 13.97 1.56
CA VAL A 225 6.68 13.57 2.79
C VAL A 225 7.53 14.71 3.35
N GLY A 226 7.33 15.03 4.62
CA GLY A 226 8.00 16.13 5.33
C GLY A 226 7.35 17.50 5.12
N GLN A 227 6.17 17.58 4.51
CA GLN A 227 5.44 18.84 4.28
C GLN A 227 4.09 18.90 5.03
N GLY A 228 3.77 17.87 5.80
CA GLY A 228 2.55 17.75 6.58
C GLY A 228 2.79 17.84 8.10
N SER A 229 1.96 17.13 8.83
CA SER A 229 1.94 17.09 10.28
C SER A 229 2.51 15.80 10.87
N VAL A 230 2.99 14.87 10.06
CA VAL A 230 3.63 13.64 10.55
C VAL A 230 4.95 13.99 11.24
N ASP A 231 5.11 13.64 12.51
CA ASP A 231 6.43 13.64 13.16
C ASP A 231 7.28 12.47 12.64
N TRP A 232 7.93 12.69 11.50
CA TRP A 232 8.78 11.69 10.85
C TRP A 232 9.94 11.23 11.73
N SER A 233 10.53 12.14 12.54
CA SER A 233 11.60 11.77 13.47
C SER A 233 11.11 10.80 14.53
N GLY A 234 9.97 11.12 15.15
CA GLY A 234 9.31 10.27 16.14
C GLY A 234 8.88 8.94 15.52
N PHE A 235 8.25 8.98 14.33
CA PHE A 235 7.79 7.78 13.64
C PHE A 235 8.95 6.81 13.31
N ILE A 236 10.03 7.30 12.68
CA ILE A 236 11.21 6.48 12.36
C ILE A 236 11.88 5.93 13.63
N SER A 237 11.95 6.72 14.71
CA SER A 237 12.47 6.24 15.98
C SER A 237 11.60 5.12 16.57
N LEU A 238 10.28 5.28 16.50
CA LEU A 238 9.33 4.29 17.00
C LEU A 238 9.40 2.97 16.21
N LEU A 239 9.50 3.04 14.87
CA LEU A 239 9.69 1.86 14.03
C LEU A 239 10.95 1.07 14.42
N LYS A 240 12.05 1.76 14.73
CA LYS A 240 13.28 1.11 15.21
C LYS A 240 13.05 0.38 16.55
N THR A 241 12.23 0.92 17.45
CA THR A 241 11.95 0.27 18.76
C THR A 241 11.15 -1.02 18.61
N VAL A 242 10.29 -1.13 17.60
CA VAL A 242 9.53 -2.36 17.29
C VAL A 242 10.29 -3.30 16.35
N GLY A 243 11.52 -2.95 15.97
CA GLY A 243 12.38 -3.80 15.14
C GLY A 243 12.06 -3.77 13.65
N TYR A 244 11.28 -2.80 13.17
CA TYR A 244 11.01 -2.66 11.74
C TYR A 244 12.21 -2.04 11.01
N ASP A 245 12.74 -2.75 10.02
CA ASP A 245 13.85 -2.31 9.17
C ASP A 245 13.57 -2.53 7.66
N GLY A 246 12.30 -2.65 7.31
CA GLY A 246 11.83 -2.88 5.94
C GLY A 246 11.81 -1.63 5.06
N PHE A 247 10.97 -1.66 4.05
CA PHE A 247 10.77 -0.56 3.12
C PHE A 247 9.70 0.43 3.62
N LEU A 248 9.94 1.70 3.30
CA LEU A 248 8.93 2.76 3.33
C LEU A 248 8.66 3.16 1.88
N ASN A 249 7.52 2.75 1.34
CA ASN A 249 7.15 3.09 -0.04
C ASN A 249 6.50 4.47 -0.07
N VAL A 250 7.12 5.40 -0.76
CA VAL A 250 6.54 6.73 -0.98
C VAL A 250 5.30 6.60 -1.84
N GLU A 251 4.14 6.91 -1.24
CA GLU A 251 2.86 7.04 -1.93
C GLU A 251 2.31 8.43 -1.71
N THR A 252 2.44 9.29 -2.71
CA THR A 252 1.95 10.66 -2.65
C THR A 252 0.63 10.79 -3.41
N PRO A 253 -0.24 11.74 -3.03
CA PRO A 253 -1.51 11.92 -3.73
C PRO A 253 -1.33 12.15 -5.22
N PRO A 254 -2.19 11.53 -6.04
CA PRO A 254 -2.10 11.64 -7.48
C PRO A 254 -2.24 13.09 -7.99
N GLU A 255 -1.51 13.43 -9.03
CA GLU A 255 -1.55 14.77 -9.61
C GLU A 255 -2.94 15.20 -10.10
N PHE A 256 -3.74 14.29 -10.66
CA PHE A 256 -5.08 14.62 -11.14
C PHE A 256 -6.09 14.94 -10.03
N MET A 257 -5.76 14.67 -8.77
CA MET A 257 -6.58 15.07 -7.62
C MET A 257 -6.29 16.50 -7.15
N LYS A 258 -5.32 17.21 -7.75
CA LYS A 258 -4.97 18.61 -7.43
C LYS A 258 -6.12 19.59 -7.35
N PRO A 259 -7.12 19.54 -8.23
CA PRO A 259 -8.29 20.43 -8.10
C PRO A 259 -9.02 20.25 -6.77
N LEU A 260 -8.90 19.07 -6.17
CA LEU A 260 -9.46 18.75 -4.84
C LEU A 260 -8.52 19.18 -3.71
N TYR A 261 -7.21 19.20 -3.95
CA TYR A 261 -6.20 19.49 -2.93
C TYR A 261 -5.73 20.94 -2.86
N ALA A 262 -6.29 21.86 -3.63
CA ALA A 262 -6.16 23.33 -3.56
C ALA A 262 -4.78 23.95 -3.26
N ILE A 263 -3.67 23.19 -3.32
CA ILE A 263 -2.35 23.60 -2.86
C ILE A 263 -1.31 23.34 -3.95
N SER A 264 -0.21 24.07 -3.88
CA SER A 264 0.96 23.96 -4.75
C SER A 264 1.60 22.56 -4.73
N TYR A 265 0.91 21.59 -5.28
CA TYR A 265 1.43 20.26 -5.53
C TYR A 265 2.33 20.32 -6.78
N PRO A 266 3.40 19.55 -6.85
CA PRO A 266 4.18 19.45 -8.08
C PRO A 266 3.26 19.03 -9.24
N ARG A 267 3.46 19.64 -10.39
CA ARG A 267 2.64 19.32 -11.60
C ARG A 267 3.05 18.00 -12.25
N ASP A 268 4.18 17.46 -11.82
CA ASP A 268 4.81 16.27 -12.34
C ASP A 268 4.97 15.25 -11.22
N GLY A 269 4.55 14.00 -11.46
CA GLY A 269 4.71 12.90 -10.51
C GLY A 269 6.18 12.59 -10.20
N ILE A 270 7.10 12.80 -11.16
CA ILE A 270 8.54 12.63 -10.96
C ILE A 270 9.05 13.64 -9.92
N GLU A 271 8.62 14.89 -10.03
CA GLU A 271 8.99 15.92 -9.05
C GLU A 271 8.38 15.63 -7.67
N ALA A 272 7.16 15.09 -7.60
CA ALA A 272 6.55 14.65 -6.35
C ALA A 272 7.37 13.51 -5.71
N ALA A 273 7.77 12.53 -6.52
CA ALA A 273 8.64 11.43 -6.08
C ALA A 273 9.99 11.95 -5.57
N ARG A 274 10.65 12.84 -6.31
CA ARG A 274 11.93 13.43 -5.92
C ARG A 274 11.85 14.16 -4.58
N LEU A 275 10.87 15.04 -4.42
CA LEU A 275 10.70 15.83 -3.20
C LEU A 275 10.34 14.96 -1.99
N SER A 276 9.50 13.93 -2.17
CA SER A 276 9.14 13.01 -1.10
C SER A 276 10.32 12.14 -0.67
N LEU A 277 11.15 11.67 -1.62
CA LEU A 277 12.39 10.95 -1.30
C LEU A 277 13.35 11.82 -0.50
N GLU A 278 13.59 13.06 -0.95
CA GLU A 278 14.44 14.02 -0.25
C GLU A 278 13.89 14.36 1.15
N GLY A 279 12.56 14.46 1.27
CA GLY A 279 11.88 14.64 2.55
C GLY A 279 12.16 13.48 3.50
N LEU A 280 11.89 12.24 3.07
CA LEU A 280 12.02 11.05 3.90
C LEU A 280 13.47 10.74 4.29
N ARG A 281 14.42 10.90 3.37
CA ARG A 281 15.86 10.63 3.63
C ARG A 281 16.49 11.51 4.70
N LYS A 282 15.88 12.65 5.05
CA LYS A 282 16.35 13.48 6.18
C LYS A 282 16.21 12.77 7.52
N PHE A 283 15.27 11.81 7.63
CA PHE A 283 14.91 11.12 8.86
C PHE A 283 15.46 9.68 8.92
N ILE A 284 15.68 9.06 7.77
CA ILE A 284 16.29 7.72 7.65
C ILE A 284 17.81 7.90 7.54
N LYS A 285 18.49 7.83 8.68
CA LYS A 285 19.97 7.83 8.77
C LYS A 285 20.46 6.55 9.41
#